data_4483a4532dafba1df01811123f6d109f
#
_entry.id   4483a4532dafba1df01811123f6d109f
#
_cell.length_a   1.000
_cell.length_b   1.000
_cell.length_c   1.000
_cell.angle_alpha   90.00
_cell.angle_beta   90.00
_cell.angle_gamma   90.00
#
_symmetry.space_group_name_H-M   'P 1'
#
loop_
_entity.id
_entity.type
_entity.pdbx_description
1 polymer ?
#
loop_
_entity_poly.entity_id
_entity_poly.type
_entity_poly.pdbx_seq_one_letter_code
_entity_poly.pdbx_strand_id
1 'polypeptide(L)'
;MRRIPRYHSTMTDSDERWDRRFLALADHIATWSKDPSRGVGAIVVTNDRRICATGYNGLPSGVEDRPDRLERPAKYELMCHAEINAIVQCARNGVSSVDTTIYTSFFPCNTCTLAVIQAGIRRVVSWKPGAGDEHWQASIETSRTLLTEAGVSWTELEHRRDDP
;
A
#
# COMPACT_ATOMS: atom_id res chain seq x y z
N MET A 1 -27.28 7.74 9.84
CA MET A 1 -25.91 8.11 9.40
C MET A 1 -25.04 8.31 10.63
N ARG A 2 -24.15 7.39 10.98
CA ARG A 2 -23.19 7.56 12.08
C ARG A 2 -22.07 8.48 11.56
N ARG A 3 -21.85 9.63 12.21
CA ARG A 3 -20.70 10.48 11.93
C ARG A 3 -19.44 9.71 12.31
N ILE A 4 -18.57 9.47 11.32
CA ILE A 4 -17.25 8.91 11.52
C ILE A 4 -16.41 9.99 12.23
N PRO A 5 -15.79 9.70 13.38
CA PRO A 5 -14.92 10.67 14.05
C PRO A 5 -13.75 11.03 13.10
N ARG A 6 -13.55 12.31 12.86
CA ARG A 6 -12.34 12.78 12.14
C ARG A 6 -11.15 12.59 13.10
N TYR A 7 -10.32 11.62 12.80
CA TYR A 7 -9.07 11.38 13.53
C TYR A 7 -8.04 12.42 13.06
N HIS A 8 -8.11 13.64 13.59
CA HIS A 8 -7.04 14.62 13.49
C HIS A 8 -6.20 14.54 14.79
N SER A 9 -5.40 13.47 14.91
CA SER A 9 -4.31 13.47 15.87
C SER A 9 -3.11 14.12 15.16
N THR A 10 -2.52 15.13 15.81
CA THR A 10 -1.18 15.62 15.42
C THR A 10 -0.22 14.45 15.51
N MET A 11 0.42 14.08 14.40
CA MET A 11 1.40 13.00 14.33
C MET A 11 2.52 13.28 15.32
N THR A 12 2.81 12.35 16.22
CA THR A 12 3.93 12.47 17.17
C THR A 12 5.22 11.95 16.54
N ASP A 13 6.37 12.37 17.06
CA ASP A 13 7.69 11.82 16.63
C ASP A 13 7.75 10.29 16.79
N SER A 14 7.02 9.75 17.77
CA SER A 14 6.91 8.30 17.97
C SER A 14 6.15 7.63 16.84
N ASP A 15 5.08 8.26 16.34
CA ASP A 15 4.26 7.70 15.26
C ASP A 15 5.03 7.73 13.94
N GLU A 16 5.73 8.82 13.62
CA GLU A 16 6.56 8.92 12.43
C GLU A 16 7.68 7.87 12.42
N ARG A 17 8.32 7.62 13.59
CA ARG A 17 9.34 6.56 13.70
C ARG A 17 8.79 5.18 13.37
N TRP A 18 7.57 4.86 13.79
CA TRP A 18 6.94 3.58 13.46
C TRP A 18 6.51 3.52 12.01
N ASP A 19 6.01 4.62 11.47
CA ASP A 19 5.68 4.71 10.04
C ASP A 19 6.91 4.39 9.18
N ARG A 20 8.07 5.00 9.48
CA ARG A 20 9.32 4.72 8.76
C ARG A 20 9.77 3.27 8.87
N ARG A 21 9.64 2.66 10.05
CA ARG A 21 9.96 1.22 10.23
C ARG A 21 9.07 0.32 9.38
N PHE A 22 7.77 0.59 9.34
CA PHE A 22 6.85 -0.21 8.52
C PHE A 22 7.04 0.07 7.03
N LEU A 23 7.38 1.28 6.63
CA LEU A 23 7.73 1.59 5.25
C LEU A 23 9.03 0.89 4.83
N ALA A 24 10.07 0.89 5.66
CA ALA A 24 11.31 0.15 5.39
C ALA A 24 11.06 -1.37 5.27
N LEU A 25 10.14 -1.91 6.09
CA LEU A 25 9.71 -3.30 5.93
C LEU A 25 8.92 -3.51 4.63
N ALA A 26 8.08 -2.55 4.21
CA ALA A 26 7.40 -2.61 2.92
C ALA A 26 8.41 -2.59 1.76
N ASP A 27 9.49 -1.80 1.84
CA ASP A 27 10.59 -1.81 0.86
C ASP A 27 11.29 -3.17 0.83
N HIS A 28 11.54 -3.79 2.00
CA HIS A 28 12.09 -5.14 2.04
C HIS A 28 11.15 -6.15 1.37
N ILE A 29 9.85 -6.10 1.64
CA ILE A 29 8.85 -6.95 0.98
C ILE A 29 8.81 -6.70 -0.53
N ALA A 30 9.00 -5.46 -0.98
CA ALA A 30 9.08 -5.13 -2.41
C ALA A 30 10.19 -5.88 -3.15
N THR A 31 11.30 -6.24 -2.46
CA THR A 31 12.40 -7.02 -3.06
C THR A 31 12.01 -8.44 -3.45
N TRP A 32 10.87 -8.95 -2.96
CA TRP A 32 10.36 -10.29 -3.30
C TRP A 32 9.61 -10.29 -4.64
N SER A 33 9.27 -9.11 -5.15
CA SER A 33 8.63 -8.98 -6.46
C SER A 33 9.56 -9.42 -7.59
N LYS A 34 9.00 -10.13 -8.55
CA LYS A 34 9.67 -10.50 -9.80
C LYS A 34 9.37 -9.53 -10.95
N ASP A 35 8.68 -8.40 -10.67
CA ASP A 35 8.42 -7.37 -11.67
C ASP A 35 9.74 -6.71 -12.11
N PRO A 36 10.14 -6.84 -13.39
CA PRO A 36 11.40 -6.29 -13.86
C PRO A 36 11.43 -4.76 -13.91
N SER A 37 10.27 -4.11 -13.78
CA SER A 37 10.17 -2.64 -13.84
C SER A 37 10.22 -2.00 -12.44
N ARG A 38 9.41 -2.49 -11.50
CA ARG A 38 9.35 -1.95 -10.12
C ARG A 38 8.74 -2.99 -9.18
N GLY A 39 9.49 -3.38 -8.17
CA GLY A 39 8.93 -4.05 -7.01
C GLY A 39 8.17 -3.07 -6.12
N VAL A 40 7.00 -3.46 -5.66
CA VAL A 40 6.21 -2.73 -4.66
C VAL A 40 5.85 -3.70 -3.55
N GLY A 41 5.96 -3.24 -2.30
CA GLY A 41 5.57 -3.98 -1.11
C GLY A 41 4.50 -3.25 -0.32
N ALA A 42 3.63 -3.98 0.34
CA ALA A 42 2.59 -3.45 1.20
C ALA A 42 2.45 -4.29 2.48
N ILE A 43 2.08 -3.64 3.58
CA ILE A 43 1.88 -4.27 4.89
C ILE A 43 0.61 -3.70 5.51
N VAL A 44 -0.28 -4.57 5.98
CA VAL A 44 -1.46 -4.19 6.77
C VAL A 44 -1.13 -4.36 8.26
N VAL A 45 -1.33 -3.31 9.04
CA VAL A 45 -0.92 -3.22 10.44
C VAL A 45 -2.07 -2.72 11.31
N THR A 46 -2.28 -3.35 12.45
CA THR A 46 -3.28 -2.92 13.45
C THR A 46 -2.83 -1.65 14.17
N ASN A 47 -3.77 -0.97 14.85
CA ASN A 47 -3.48 0.23 15.63
C ASN A 47 -2.50 -0.03 16.80
N ASP A 48 -2.44 -1.26 17.30
CA ASP A 48 -1.48 -1.71 18.31
C ASP A 48 -0.17 -2.27 17.70
N ARG A 49 0.11 -1.95 16.43
CA ARG A 49 1.36 -2.21 15.70
C ARG A 49 1.67 -3.68 15.42
N ARG A 50 0.65 -4.52 15.27
CA ARG A 50 0.81 -5.91 14.82
C ARG A 50 0.59 -6.00 13.31
N ILE A 51 1.44 -6.76 12.64
CA ILE A 51 1.31 -7.03 11.21
C ILE A 51 0.21 -8.07 11.01
N CYS A 52 -0.81 -7.71 10.22
CA CYS A 52 -1.90 -8.60 9.82
C CYS A 52 -1.52 -9.43 8.60
N ALA A 53 -0.94 -8.77 7.60
CA ALA A 53 -0.55 -9.37 6.33
C ALA A 53 0.50 -8.53 5.61
N THR A 54 1.17 -9.17 4.67
CA THR A 54 2.09 -8.53 3.73
C THR A 54 1.67 -8.84 2.31
N GLY A 55 2.10 -8.03 1.34
CA GLY A 55 1.90 -8.26 -0.07
C GLY A 55 3.00 -7.62 -0.89
N TYR A 56 3.33 -8.22 -2.01
CA TYR A 56 4.18 -7.63 -3.05
C TYR A 56 3.51 -7.81 -4.41
N ASN A 57 3.86 -6.97 -5.37
CA ASN A 57 3.27 -7.08 -6.69
C ASN A 57 3.82 -8.31 -7.43
N GLY A 58 2.93 -9.07 -8.07
CA GLY A 58 3.30 -10.30 -8.76
C GLY A 58 2.11 -11.02 -9.37
N LEU A 59 2.38 -12.09 -10.10
CA LEU A 59 1.34 -12.96 -10.62
C LEU A 59 0.63 -13.68 -9.46
N PRO A 60 -0.67 -14.03 -9.63
CA PRO A 60 -1.40 -14.78 -8.60
C PRO A 60 -0.73 -16.11 -8.27
N SER A 61 -0.87 -16.56 -7.01
CA SER A 61 -0.34 -17.85 -6.57
C SER A 61 -0.80 -19.00 -7.46
N GLY A 62 0.15 -19.83 -7.91
CA GLY A 62 -0.10 -20.96 -8.82
C GLY A 62 -0.08 -20.60 -10.30
N VAL A 63 0.01 -19.31 -10.65
CA VAL A 63 0.27 -18.86 -12.02
C VAL A 63 1.77 -18.87 -12.27
N GLU A 64 2.20 -19.50 -13.36
CA GLU A 64 3.61 -19.62 -13.72
C GLU A 64 4.23 -18.24 -14.06
N ASP A 65 5.39 -17.94 -13.46
CA ASP A 65 6.17 -16.70 -13.68
C ASP A 65 6.95 -16.76 -15.00
N ARG A 66 6.23 -16.76 -16.12
CA ARG A 66 6.85 -16.75 -17.44
C ARG A 66 7.26 -15.32 -17.82
N PRO A 67 8.41 -15.14 -18.51
CA PRO A 67 8.88 -13.82 -18.93
C PRO A 67 7.82 -13.02 -19.72
N ASP A 68 7.12 -13.67 -20.64
CA ASP A 68 6.08 -13.05 -21.49
C ASP A 68 4.88 -12.48 -20.68
N ARG A 69 4.67 -12.95 -19.44
CA ARG A 69 3.64 -12.46 -18.51
C ARG A 69 4.12 -11.33 -17.63
N LEU A 70 5.42 -11.19 -17.45
CA LEU A 70 6.06 -10.16 -16.62
C LEU A 70 6.41 -8.91 -17.41
N GLU A 71 6.31 -8.96 -18.73
CA GLU A 71 6.61 -7.86 -19.63
C GLU A 71 5.34 -7.08 -20.02
N ARG A 72 5.55 -5.84 -20.47
CA ARG A 72 4.46 -5.01 -21.02
C ARG A 72 4.05 -5.54 -22.41
N PRO A 73 2.75 -5.53 -22.77
CA PRO A 73 1.61 -5.03 -22.00
C PRO A 73 1.01 -6.06 -21.03
N ALA A 74 1.31 -7.36 -21.15
CA ALA A 74 0.63 -8.46 -20.47
C ALA A 74 0.62 -8.30 -18.93
N LYS A 75 1.71 -7.79 -18.34
CA LYS A 75 1.79 -7.60 -16.89
C LYS A 75 0.70 -6.68 -16.33
N TYR A 76 0.19 -5.73 -17.08
CA TYR A 76 -0.86 -4.81 -16.60
C TYR A 76 -2.20 -5.49 -16.36
N GLU A 77 -2.44 -6.62 -17.03
CA GLU A 77 -3.66 -7.40 -16.88
C GLU A 77 -3.51 -8.57 -15.91
N LEU A 78 -2.28 -9.06 -15.73
CA LEU A 78 -2.01 -10.30 -15.02
C LEU A 78 -1.44 -10.12 -13.61
N MET A 79 -0.81 -8.98 -13.32
CA MET A 79 -0.20 -8.74 -12.02
C MET A 79 -1.19 -8.21 -11.00
N CYS A 80 -1.24 -8.86 -9.85
CA CYS A 80 -1.85 -8.30 -8.65
C CYS A 80 -0.89 -7.28 -8.04
N HIS A 81 -1.40 -6.11 -7.66
CA HIS A 81 -0.63 -5.10 -6.95
C HIS A 81 -0.41 -5.50 -5.49
N ALA A 82 0.63 -4.96 -4.87
CA ALA A 82 1.04 -5.28 -3.51
C ALA A 82 -0.08 -5.07 -2.48
N GLU A 83 -0.82 -3.96 -2.61
CA GLU A 83 -1.91 -3.60 -1.72
C GLU A 83 -3.06 -4.61 -1.80
N ILE A 84 -3.44 -5.00 -3.03
CA ILE A 84 -4.48 -6.03 -3.26
C ILE A 84 -4.02 -7.35 -2.65
N ASN A 85 -2.76 -7.75 -2.87
CA ASN A 85 -2.21 -8.98 -2.30
C ASN A 85 -2.22 -8.97 -0.77
N ALA A 86 -1.87 -7.85 -0.12
CA ALA A 86 -1.93 -7.71 1.33
C ALA A 86 -3.38 -7.83 1.86
N ILE A 87 -4.35 -7.19 1.20
CA ILE A 87 -5.77 -7.27 1.56
C ILE A 87 -6.31 -8.70 1.39
N VAL A 88 -6.01 -9.33 0.26
CA VAL A 88 -6.41 -10.73 0.00
C VAL A 88 -5.75 -11.67 1.00
N GLN A 89 -4.50 -11.43 1.41
CA GLN A 89 -3.83 -12.23 2.43
C GLN A 89 -4.50 -12.09 3.80
N CYS A 90 -4.98 -10.90 4.18
CA CYS A 90 -5.83 -10.74 5.36
C CYS A 90 -7.07 -11.65 5.28
N ALA A 91 -7.77 -11.63 4.16
CA ALA A 91 -8.96 -12.46 3.94
C ALA A 91 -8.65 -13.96 4.00
N ARG A 92 -7.55 -14.41 3.39
CA ARG A 92 -7.11 -15.83 3.42
C ARG A 92 -6.77 -16.30 4.82
N ASN A 93 -6.19 -15.43 5.64
CA ASN A 93 -5.80 -15.75 7.02
C ASN A 93 -6.96 -15.58 8.00
N GLY A 94 -8.14 -15.11 7.58
CA GLY A 94 -9.26 -14.81 8.47
C GLY A 94 -8.99 -13.63 9.42
N VAL A 95 -8.09 -12.72 9.05
CA VAL A 95 -7.73 -11.54 9.83
C VAL A 95 -8.43 -10.31 9.26
N SER A 96 -9.09 -9.54 10.13
CA SER A 96 -9.78 -8.31 9.71
C SER A 96 -8.78 -7.23 9.32
N SER A 97 -9.05 -6.57 8.18
CA SER A 97 -8.36 -5.33 7.76
C SER A 97 -9.09 -4.06 8.23
N VAL A 98 -10.24 -4.20 8.87
CA VAL A 98 -11.05 -3.06 9.34
C VAL A 98 -10.30 -2.28 10.42
N ASP A 99 -10.33 -0.95 10.30
CA ASP A 99 -9.69 0.00 11.23
C ASP A 99 -8.15 -0.15 11.35
N THR A 100 -7.49 -0.69 10.30
CA THR A 100 -6.04 -0.84 10.21
C THR A 100 -5.38 0.30 9.42
N THR A 101 -4.05 0.29 9.42
CA THR A 101 -3.19 1.10 8.52
C THR A 101 -2.56 0.20 7.47
N ILE A 102 -2.54 0.64 6.22
CA ILE A 102 -1.71 0.03 5.18
C ILE A 102 -0.47 0.89 4.92
N TYR A 103 0.69 0.27 4.97
CA TYR A 103 1.97 0.85 4.57
C TYR A 103 2.35 0.29 3.21
N THR A 104 2.76 1.14 2.29
CA THR A 104 3.13 0.72 0.94
C THR A 104 4.35 1.50 0.44
N SER A 105 5.28 0.80 -0.19
CA SER A 105 6.52 1.38 -0.70
C SER A 105 6.32 2.35 -1.87
N PHE A 106 5.12 2.38 -2.45
CA PHE A 106 4.69 3.35 -3.45
C PHE A 106 3.23 3.73 -3.22
N PHE A 107 2.86 5.00 -3.48
CA PHE A 107 1.48 5.45 -3.24
C PHE A 107 0.46 4.61 -4.04
N PRO A 108 -0.64 4.16 -3.42
CA PRO A 108 -1.61 3.31 -4.09
C PRO A 108 -2.21 3.96 -5.34
N CYS A 109 -2.29 3.20 -6.42
CA CYS A 109 -3.04 3.63 -7.59
C CYS A 109 -4.55 3.68 -7.30
N ASN A 110 -5.32 4.29 -8.19
CA ASN A 110 -6.77 4.42 -8.02
C ASN A 110 -7.47 3.07 -7.80
N THR A 111 -7.09 2.01 -8.52
CA THR A 111 -7.68 0.67 -8.36
C THR A 111 -7.40 0.08 -6.97
N CYS A 112 -6.15 0.19 -6.48
CA CYS A 112 -5.79 -0.26 -5.14
C CYS A 112 -6.50 0.57 -4.06
N THR A 113 -6.64 1.88 -4.29
CA THR A 113 -7.35 2.78 -3.38
C THR A 113 -8.81 2.36 -3.19
N LEU A 114 -9.52 1.95 -4.25
CA LEU A 114 -10.87 1.42 -4.14
C LEU A 114 -10.93 0.19 -3.22
N ALA A 115 -9.97 -0.73 -3.36
CA ALA A 115 -9.89 -1.91 -2.51
C ALA A 115 -9.54 -1.56 -1.05
N VAL A 116 -8.63 -0.62 -0.81
CA VAL A 116 -8.25 -0.12 0.52
C VAL A 116 -9.48 0.43 1.25
N ILE A 117 -10.27 1.27 0.58
CA ILE A 117 -11.50 1.85 1.13
C ILE A 117 -12.52 0.75 1.45
N GLN A 118 -12.78 -0.17 0.51
CA GLN A 118 -13.76 -1.25 0.68
C GLN A 118 -13.35 -2.27 1.74
N ALA A 119 -12.04 -2.48 1.95
CA ALA A 119 -11.49 -3.33 3.00
C ALA A 119 -11.61 -2.72 4.41
N GLY A 120 -12.11 -1.48 4.54
CA GLY A 120 -12.28 -0.79 5.82
C GLY A 120 -10.99 -0.28 6.45
N ILE A 121 -9.90 -0.21 5.68
CA ILE A 121 -8.63 0.38 6.12
C ILE A 121 -8.85 1.87 6.33
N ARG A 122 -8.28 2.43 7.40
CA ARG A 122 -8.51 3.83 7.81
C ARG A 122 -7.34 4.76 7.57
N ARG A 123 -6.18 4.21 7.32
CA ARG A 123 -4.98 5.01 7.08
C ARG A 123 -4.10 4.37 6.01
N VAL A 124 -3.57 5.21 5.13
CA VAL A 124 -2.56 4.86 4.13
C VAL A 124 -1.29 5.61 4.47
N VAL A 125 -0.15 4.93 4.48
CA VAL A 125 1.16 5.55 4.63
C VAL A 125 2.06 5.05 3.51
N SER A 126 2.71 5.97 2.80
CA SER A 126 3.62 5.62 1.71
C SER A 126 4.85 6.53 1.68
N TRP A 127 5.84 6.13 0.90
CA TRP A 127 6.83 7.09 0.46
C TRP A 127 6.21 8.06 -0.53
N LYS A 128 6.71 9.29 -0.50
CA LYS A 128 6.33 10.33 -1.46
C LYS A 128 6.84 9.94 -2.84
N PRO A 129 5.99 9.97 -3.89
CA PRO A 129 6.43 9.74 -5.25
C PRO A 129 7.57 10.69 -5.64
N GLY A 130 8.59 10.15 -6.28
CA GLY A 130 9.78 10.88 -6.69
C GLY A 130 9.76 11.37 -8.13
N ALA A 131 10.86 11.98 -8.56
CA ALA A 131 11.09 12.28 -9.97
C ALA A 131 11.10 10.96 -10.78
N GLY A 132 10.40 10.94 -11.92
CA GLY A 132 10.20 9.75 -12.75
C GLY A 132 8.87 9.04 -12.54
N ASP A 133 8.06 9.52 -11.60
CA ASP A 133 6.74 8.96 -11.32
C ASP A 133 5.59 9.79 -11.94
N GLU A 134 5.91 10.74 -12.84
CA GLU A 134 4.95 11.66 -13.44
C GLU A 134 3.81 10.94 -14.17
N HIS A 135 4.08 9.79 -14.76
CA HIS A 135 3.05 8.98 -15.43
C HIS A 135 2.00 8.39 -14.46
N TRP A 136 2.29 8.37 -13.15
CA TRP A 136 1.34 7.97 -12.12
C TRP A 136 0.55 9.14 -11.51
N GLN A 137 0.93 10.38 -11.83
CA GLN A 137 0.40 11.59 -11.21
C GLN A 137 -1.14 11.63 -11.21
N ALA A 138 -1.77 11.41 -12.37
CA ALA A 138 -3.23 11.43 -12.49
C ALA A 138 -3.92 10.37 -11.62
N SER A 139 -3.34 9.17 -11.55
CA SER A 139 -3.85 8.08 -10.70
C SER A 139 -3.70 8.42 -9.22
N ILE A 140 -2.57 8.98 -8.81
CA ILE A 140 -2.29 9.40 -7.43
C ILE A 140 -3.23 10.53 -7.00
N GLU A 141 -3.46 11.54 -7.83
CA GLU A 141 -4.41 12.62 -7.55
C GLU A 141 -5.84 12.09 -7.34
N THR A 142 -6.28 11.18 -8.22
CA THR A 142 -7.57 10.49 -8.07
C THR A 142 -7.62 9.72 -6.75
N SER A 143 -6.56 9.01 -6.40
CA SER A 143 -6.46 8.24 -5.15
C SER A 143 -6.57 9.14 -3.92
N ARG A 144 -5.87 10.26 -3.88
CA ARG A 144 -5.93 11.24 -2.78
C ARG A 144 -7.36 11.79 -2.60
N THR A 145 -8.03 12.10 -3.72
CA THR A 145 -9.42 12.56 -3.71
C THR A 145 -10.34 11.50 -3.10
N LEU A 146 -10.27 10.26 -3.58
CA LEU A 146 -11.09 9.15 -3.11
C LEU A 146 -10.87 8.84 -1.62
N LEU A 147 -9.61 8.81 -1.17
CA LEU A 147 -9.28 8.60 0.24
C LEU A 147 -9.87 9.70 1.12
N THR A 148 -9.73 10.96 0.69
CA THR A 148 -10.26 12.11 1.41
C THR A 148 -11.79 12.06 1.52
N GLU A 149 -12.50 11.79 0.43
CA GLU A 149 -13.96 11.66 0.42
C GLU A 149 -14.45 10.49 1.29
N ALA A 150 -13.71 9.37 1.30
CA ALA A 150 -14.02 8.20 2.13
C ALA A 150 -13.67 8.38 3.61
N GLY A 151 -13.02 9.48 4.00
CA GLY A 151 -12.55 9.72 5.36
C GLY A 151 -11.39 8.81 5.77
N VAL A 152 -10.62 8.30 4.80
CA VAL A 152 -9.38 7.56 5.02
C VAL A 152 -8.22 8.57 5.06
N SER A 153 -7.48 8.60 6.16
CA SER A 153 -6.31 9.46 6.28
C SER A 153 -5.14 8.91 5.46
N TRP A 154 -4.30 9.79 4.93
CA TRP A 154 -3.10 9.38 4.23
C TRP A 154 -1.91 10.27 4.57
N THR A 155 -0.72 9.70 4.51
CA THR A 155 0.54 10.35 4.83
C THR A 155 1.59 9.90 3.81
N GLU A 156 2.34 10.86 3.28
CA GLU A 156 3.49 10.61 2.41
C GLU A 156 4.75 11.11 3.13
N LEU A 157 5.72 10.21 3.30
CA LEU A 157 7.00 10.54 3.91
C LEU A 157 8.09 10.61 2.86
N GLU A 158 9.00 11.56 2.99
CA GLU A 158 10.20 11.61 2.17
C GLU A 158 11.24 10.63 2.70
N HIS A 159 11.96 9.94 1.80
CA HIS A 159 13.12 9.16 2.18
C HIS A 159 14.19 10.04 2.83
N ARG A 160 14.75 9.58 3.94
CA ARG A 160 15.90 10.20 4.61
C ARG A 160 17.11 9.27 4.49
N ARG A 161 18.31 9.85 4.61
CA ARG A 161 19.56 9.06 4.52
C ARG A 161 19.75 8.05 5.66
N ASP A 162 19.06 8.27 6.76
CA ASP A 162 19.09 7.48 7.99
C ASP A 162 17.83 6.61 8.20
N ASP A 163 17.01 6.45 7.17
CA ASP A 163 15.88 5.52 7.21
C ASP A 163 16.41 4.07 7.40
N PRO A 164 15.74 3.27 8.24
CA PRO A 164 16.18 1.91 8.60
C PRO A 164 16.19 0.94 7.43
#